data_1d8072b4e8d75e8cf992195c853f61c6
#
_entry.id   1d8072b4e8d75e8cf992195c853f61c6
#
_cell.length_a   1.000
_cell.length_b   1.000
_cell.length_c   1.000
_cell.angle_alpha   90.00
_cell.angle_beta   90.00
_cell.angle_gamma   90.00
#
_symmetry.space_group_name_H-M   'P 1'
#
loop_
_entity.id
_entity.type
_entity.pdbx_description
1 polymer ?
#
loop_
_entity_poly.entity_id
_entity_poly.type
_entity_poly.pdbx_seq_one_letter_code
_entity_poly.pdbx_strand_id
1 'polypeptide(L)'
;MTSLKLDEISALIRHEIEQFEVQLEVDEVGTVVRVGDGVALVHGLRRVMLAELVEFPDGVMGMALNLEEELTGCVILGEFHPIREGDIVRRTGRIVSVPVGSELIGRVVNPIGIPLDGRGALKTDRYRPVEKFAPAVTARAPVGRPLQTGIKAVDALVPIGRGQRQLILGDRQTGKTAIAVDAILNQRDQGVICVYVAIGQKASTVARVIQRLSDEDALAHTVVIAATAAEPAAL
;
A
#
# COMPACT_ATOMS: atom_id res chain seq x y z
N MET A 1 11.84 50.25 -41.11
CA MET A 1 12.37 49.06 -40.45
C MET A 1 13.09 49.52 -39.20
N THR A 2 12.38 49.41 -38.05
CA THR A 2 12.89 49.93 -36.78
C THR A 2 13.82 48.86 -36.17
N SER A 3 15.13 49.10 -36.14
CA SER A 3 16.05 48.22 -35.44
C SER A 3 15.81 48.36 -33.93
N LEU A 4 15.30 47.34 -33.31
CA LEU A 4 15.25 47.20 -31.85
C LEU A 4 16.68 47.32 -31.33
N LYS A 5 16.92 48.27 -30.43
CA LYS A 5 18.25 48.47 -29.81
C LYS A 5 18.56 47.25 -28.93
N LEU A 6 19.83 46.84 -28.91
CA LEU A 6 20.32 45.70 -28.11
C LEU A 6 19.88 45.77 -26.63
N ASP A 7 19.76 46.98 -26.10
CA ASP A 7 19.31 47.23 -24.72
C ASP A 7 17.85 46.92 -24.49
N GLU A 8 16.97 47.12 -25.49
CA GLU A 8 15.54 46.76 -25.40
C GLU A 8 15.34 45.25 -25.46
N ILE A 9 16.12 44.53 -26.26
CA ILE A 9 16.11 43.07 -26.32
C ILE A 9 16.60 42.47 -25.00
N SER A 10 17.68 43.04 -24.43
CA SER A 10 18.20 42.58 -23.12
C SER A 10 17.22 42.85 -21.97
N ALA A 11 16.48 43.95 -22.02
CA ALA A 11 15.43 44.24 -21.02
C ALA A 11 14.23 43.32 -21.15
N LEU A 12 13.82 42.99 -22.38
CA LEU A 12 12.74 42.04 -22.64
C LEU A 12 13.09 40.62 -22.18
N ILE A 13 14.31 40.17 -22.47
CA ILE A 13 14.81 38.86 -22.04
C ILE A 13 14.91 38.80 -20.51
N ARG A 14 15.39 39.83 -19.84
CA ARG A 14 15.40 39.90 -18.37
C ARG A 14 13.99 39.86 -17.78
N HIS A 15 13.04 40.58 -18.35
CA HIS A 15 11.69 40.62 -17.91
C HIS A 15 10.97 39.26 -18.10
N GLU A 16 11.25 38.58 -19.21
CA GLU A 16 10.73 37.22 -19.43
C GLU A 16 11.39 36.21 -18.49
N ILE A 17 12.68 36.30 -18.23
CA ILE A 17 13.37 35.45 -17.24
C ILE A 17 12.84 35.68 -15.84
N GLU A 18 12.62 36.93 -15.41
CA GLU A 18 12.05 37.29 -14.13
C GLU A 18 10.59 36.81 -13.99
N GLN A 19 9.80 36.83 -15.06
CA GLN A 19 8.44 36.24 -15.06
C GLN A 19 8.46 34.72 -15.12
N PHE A 20 9.49 34.11 -15.70
CA PHE A 20 9.63 32.66 -15.74
C PHE A 20 10.04 32.05 -14.37
N GLU A 21 10.77 32.80 -13.56
CA GLU A 21 11.14 32.40 -12.19
C GLU A 21 9.95 32.39 -11.20
N VAL A 22 8.81 32.99 -11.55
CA VAL A 22 7.66 33.16 -10.63
C VAL A 22 6.66 32.01 -10.68
N GLN A 23 6.80 31.00 -11.55
CA GLN A 23 5.81 29.92 -11.67
C GLN A 23 6.36 28.51 -11.91
N LEU A 24 7.47 28.17 -11.32
CA LEU A 24 7.86 26.77 -11.21
C LEU A 24 8.03 26.45 -9.71
N GLU A 25 7.01 25.84 -9.12
CA GLU A 25 7.16 24.98 -7.96
C GLU A 25 8.00 23.75 -8.39
N VAL A 26 9.24 24.01 -8.78
CA VAL A 26 10.21 23.05 -9.34
C VAL A 26 10.53 21.93 -8.33
N ASP A 27 10.21 22.15 -7.06
CA ASP A 27 10.52 21.24 -5.97
C ASP A 27 9.48 20.13 -5.80
N GLU A 28 8.36 20.17 -6.50
CA GLU A 28 7.25 19.19 -6.36
C GLU A 28 7.14 18.23 -7.54
N VAL A 29 7.97 18.43 -8.57
CA VAL A 29 7.92 17.65 -9.81
C VAL A 29 9.31 17.09 -10.11
N GLY A 30 9.36 15.84 -10.52
CA GLY A 30 10.56 15.18 -11.00
C GLY A 30 10.36 14.55 -12.38
N THR A 31 11.43 14.10 -12.98
CA THR A 31 11.43 13.42 -14.27
C THR A 31 12.05 12.04 -14.15
N VAL A 32 11.41 11.02 -14.71
CA VAL A 32 11.94 9.66 -14.76
C VAL A 32 13.20 9.64 -15.62
N VAL A 33 14.33 9.30 -15.04
CA VAL A 33 15.61 9.12 -15.74
C VAL A 33 15.77 7.68 -16.22
N ARG A 34 15.27 6.73 -15.44
CA ARG A 34 15.34 5.31 -15.76
C ARG A 34 14.19 4.56 -15.08
N VAL A 35 13.64 3.58 -15.76
CA VAL A 35 12.62 2.67 -15.20
C VAL A 35 12.94 1.23 -15.57
N GLY A 36 12.75 0.31 -14.63
CA GLY A 36 12.92 -1.13 -14.86
C GLY A 36 12.63 -1.93 -13.60
N ASP A 37 12.14 -3.14 -13.76
CA ASP A 37 11.88 -4.10 -12.68
C ASP A 37 11.03 -3.54 -11.51
N GLY A 38 10.08 -2.64 -11.82
CA GLY A 38 9.22 -2.03 -10.81
C GLY A 38 9.87 -0.90 -10.00
N VAL A 39 11.05 -0.43 -10.42
CA VAL A 39 11.77 0.69 -9.80
C VAL A 39 11.97 1.79 -10.84
N ALA A 40 11.81 3.04 -10.42
CA ALA A 40 12.13 4.22 -11.21
C ALA A 40 13.19 5.08 -10.49
N LEU A 41 14.16 5.58 -11.24
CA LEU A 41 15.05 6.65 -10.80
C LEU A 41 14.49 7.97 -11.31
N VAL A 42 14.22 8.89 -10.41
CA VAL A 42 13.58 10.17 -10.69
C VAL A 42 14.53 11.29 -10.31
N HIS A 43 14.75 12.23 -11.23
CA HIS A 43 15.53 13.44 -11.00
C HIS A 43 14.60 14.61 -10.64
N GLY A 44 14.99 15.46 -9.70
CA GLY A 44 14.31 16.74 -9.44
C GLY A 44 13.37 16.76 -8.23
N LEU A 45 13.06 15.64 -7.59
CA LEU A 45 12.22 15.58 -6.38
C LEU A 45 13.00 16.01 -5.12
N ARG A 46 13.49 17.24 -5.07
CA ARG A 46 14.43 17.71 -4.03
C ARG A 46 13.86 17.72 -2.61
N ARG A 47 12.57 17.87 -2.45
CA ARG A 47 11.89 17.94 -1.14
C ARG A 47 11.13 16.67 -0.78
N VAL A 48 11.28 15.60 -1.54
CA VAL A 48 10.60 14.35 -1.27
C VAL A 48 11.10 13.75 0.05
N MET A 49 10.17 13.21 0.82
CA MET A 49 10.48 12.53 2.07
C MET A 49 10.69 11.03 1.85
N LEU A 50 11.45 10.41 2.74
CA LEU A 50 11.54 8.95 2.76
C LEU A 50 10.16 8.33 2.98
N ALA A 51 9.84 7.31 2.20
CA ALA A 51 8.52 6.66 2.17
C ALA A 51 7.36 7.59 1.76
N GLU A 52 7.64 8.71 1.09
CA GLU A 52 6.59 9.55 0.51
C GLU A 52 5.99 8.87 -0.72
N LEU A 53 4.66 8.97 -0.84
CA LEU A 53 3.95 8.60 -2.06
C LEU A 53 4.25 9.63 -3.16
N VAL A 54 4.58 9.12 -4.33
CA VAL A 54 4.75 9.90 -5.56
C VAL A 54 3.76 9.38 -6.61
N GLU A 55 3.31 10.26 -7.47
CA GLU A 55 2.35 9.96 -8.53
C GLU A 55 3.05 10.01 -9.88
N PHE A 56 3.02 8.88 -10.58
CA PHE A 56 3.43 8.72 -11.97
C PHE A 56 2.26 9.00 -12.92
N PRO A 57 2.48 9.08 -14.25
CA PRO A 57 1.40 9.16 -15.22
C PRO A 57 0.33 8.09 -15.02
N ASP A 58 -0.88 8.38 -15.49
CA ASP A 58 -2.06 7.51 -15.39
C ASP A 58 -2.48 7.17 -13.95
N GLY A 59 -2.02 7.97 -12.96
CA GLY A 59 -2.37 7.78 -11.54
C GLY A 59 -1.66 6.59 -10.88
N VAL A 60 -0.60 6.07 -11.49
CA VAL A 60 0.21 5.00 -10.90
C VAL A 60 0.96 5.57 -9.70
N MET A 61 0.79 4.94 -8.55
CA MET A 61 1.46 5.35 -7.33
C MET A 61 2.83 4.70 -7.19
N GLY A 62 3.77 5.43 -6.62
CA GLY A 62 5.06 4.91 -6.20
C GLY A 62 5.42 5.39 -4.81
N MET A 63 6.52 4.88 -4.29
CA MET A 63 7.07 5.23 -2.98
C MET A 63 8.55 5.57 -3.09
N ALA A 64 8.95 6.74 -2.60
CA ALA A 64 10.35 7.14 -2.53
C ALA A 64 11.07 6.36 -1.43
N LEU A 65 12.09 5.57 -1.80
CA LEU A 65 12.85 4.74 -0.86
C LEU A 65 14.31 5.13 -0.73
N ASN A 66 14.94 5.55 -1.82
CA ASN A 66 16.33 5.95 -1.81
C ASN A 66 16.43 7.43 -2.20
N LEU A 67 16.95 8.24 -1.28
CA LEU A 67 17.09 9.67 -1.48
C LEU A 67 18.58 9.99 -1.64
N GLU A 68 18.98 10.33 -2.87
CA GLU A 68 20.31 10.82 -3.21
C GLU A 68 20.23 12.33 -3.52
N GLU A 69 21.36 12.98 -3.70
CA GLU A 69 21.44 14.44 -3.86
C GLU A 69 20.64 14.95 -5.08
N GLU A 70 20.69 14.22 -6.20
CA GLU A 70 20.02 14.60 -7.45
C GLU A 70 18.96 13.57 -7.89
N LEU A 71 19.02 12.33 -7.40
CA LEU A 71 18.20 11.23 -7.83
C LEU A 71 17.41 10.67 -6.66
N THR A 72 16.17 10.33 -6.92
CA THR A 72 15.31 9.62 -5.99
C THR A 72 14.95 8.26 -6.56
N GLY A 73 15.29 7.18 -5.84
CA GLY A 73 14.85 5.83 -6.15
C GLY A 73 13.43 5.62 -5.67
N CYS A 74 12.51 5.39 -6.59
CA CYS A 74 11.10 5.15 -6.31
C CYS A 74 10.73 3.71 -6.65
N VAL A 75 10.03 3.04 -5.75
CA VAL A 75 9.41 1.73 -6.02
C VAL A 75 7.99 1.98 -6.53
N ILE A 76 7.63 1.36 -7.63
CA ILE A 76 6.33 1.54 -8.27
C ILE A 76 5.33 0.57 -7.63
N LEU A 77 4.24 1.12 -7.08
CA LEU A 77 3.17 0.39 -6.40
C LEU A 77 1.99 0.08 -7.35
N GLY A 78 2.29 -0.24 -8.58
CA GLY A 78 1.31 -0.49 -9.63
C GLY A 78 1.95 -1.04 -10.89
N GLU A 79 1.19 -1.08 -11.97
CA GLU A 79 1.68 -1.52 -13.27
C GLU A 79 2.70 -0.50 -13.81
N PHE A 80 3.93 -0.93 -14.06
CA PHE A 80 5.01 -0.03 -14.46
C PHE A 80 5.29 0.00 -15.97
N HIS A 81 4.68 -0.89 -16.74
CA HIS A 81 4.87 -0.96 -18.20
C HIS A 81 4.52 0.32 -18.97
N PRO A 82 3.53 1.13 -18.58
CA PRO A 82 3.25 2.39 -19.25
C PRO A 82 4.26 3.48 -18.95
N ILE A 83 5.01 3.40 -17.83
CA ILE A 83 5.95 4.42 -17.39
C ILE A 83 7.22 4.39 -18.25
N ARG A 84 7.67 5.57 -18.70
CA ARG A 84 8.82 5.73 -19.59
C ARG A 84 9.81 6.76 -19.05
N GLU A 85 11.04 6.69 -19.56
CA GLU A 85 12.02 7.74 -19.35
C GLU A 85 11.51 9.06 -19.95
N GLY A 86 11.67 10.14 -19.18
CA GLY A 86 11.14 11.47 -19.51
C GLY A 86 9.76 11.76 -18.93
N ASP A 87 9.07 10.79 -18.35
CA ASP A 87 7.77 10.99 -17.72
C ASP A 87 7.89 11.87 -16.47
N ILE A 88 6.83 12.63 -16.24
CA ILE A 88 6.74 13.55 -15.09
C ILE A 88 6.19 12.80 -13.88
N VAL A 89 6.89 12.93 -12.76
CA VAL A 89 6.49 12.38 -11.46
C VAL A 89 6.19 13.52 -10.51
N ARG A 90 5.08 13.45 -9.79
CA ARG A 90 4.66 14.45 -8.81
C ARG A 90 4.76 13.88 -7.41
N ARG A 91 5.30 14.66 -6.49
CA ARG A 91 5.23 14.32 -5.08
C ARG A 91 3.82 14.61 -4.54
N THR A 92 3.40 13.83 -3.55
CA THR A 92 2.09 14.01 -2.92
C THR A 92 2.16 14.72 -1.56
N GLY A 93 3.35 14.90 -1.00
CA GLY A 93 3.53 15.41 0.36
C GLY A 93 3.04 14.44 1.45
N ARG A 94 2.70 13.20 1.10
CA ARG A 94 2.09 12.22 2.02
C ARG A 94 2.97 10.99 2.12
N ILE A 95 3.34 10.62 3.34
CA ILE A 95 3.99 9.34 3.62
C ILE A 95 3.00 8.18 3.31
N VAL A 96 3.52 7.08 2.81
CA VAL A 96 2.74 5.87 2.53
C VAL A 96 1.88 5.52 3.73
N SER A 97 0.59 5.61 3.54
CA SER A 97 -0.40 5.39 4.58
C SER A 97 -1.61 4.64 4.02
N VAL A 98 -2.25 3.87 4.87
CA VAL A 98 -3.41 3.07 4.51
C VAL A 98 -4.65 3.57 5.23
N PRO A 99 -5.83 3.46 4.59
CA PRO A 99 -7.09 3.77 5.25
C PRO A 99 -7.30 2.84 6.43
N VAL A 100 -7.85 3.37 7.51
CA VAL A 100 -8.19 2.61 8.73
C VAL A 100 -9.59 2.96 9.20
N GLY A 101 -10.24 2.00 9.85
CA GLY A 101 -11.56 2.21 10.43
C GLY A 101 -12.47 1.01 10.27
N SER A 102 -13.67 1.14 10.82
CA SER A 102 -14.76 0.14 10.70
C SER A 102 -15.23 -0.05 9.26
N GLU A 103 -14.98 0.92 8.41
CA GLU A 103 -15.33 0.94 7.00
C GLU A 103 -14.60 -0.13 6.16
N LEU A 104 -13.51 -0.69 6.74
CA LEU A 104 -12.77 -1.81 6.15
C LEU A 104 -13.41 -3.17 6.44
N ILE A 105 -14.23 -3.28 7.50
CA ILE A 105 -14.85 -4.55 7.87
C ILE A 105 -15.82 -4.97 6.75
N GLY A 106 -15.72 -6.21 6.32
CA GLY A 106 -16.51 -6.73 5.21
C GLY A 106 -15.98 -6.40 3.82
N ARG A 107 -14.82 -5.72 3.73
CA ARG A 107 -14.24 -5.30 2.46
C ARG A 107 -13.05 -6.17 2.05
N VAL A 108 -12.82 -6.20 0.75
CA VAL A 108 -11.62 -6.79 0.12
C VAL A 108 -10.82 -5.64 -0.48
N VAL A 109 -9.59 -5.47 -0.04
CA VAL A 109 -8.71 -4.37 -0.46
C VAL A 109 -7.33 -4.88 -0.83
N ASN A 110 -6.59 -4.08 -1.61
CA ASN A 110 -5.17 -4.31 -1.82
C ASN A 110 -4.34 -3.77 -0.62
N PRO A 111 -3.00 -3.99 -0.58
CA PRO A 111 -2.14 -3.55 0.53
C PRO A 111 -2.14 -2.04 0.80
N ILE A 112 -2.41 -1.21 -0.19
CA ILE A 112 -2.52 0.25 -0.04
C ILE A 112 -3.97 0.73 0.22
N GLY A 113 -4.91 -0.21 0.39
CA GLY A 113 -6.30 0.09 0.76
C GLY A 113 -7.22 0.40 -0.42
N ILE A 114 -6.81 0.10 -1.67
CA ILE A 114 -7.69 0.22 -2.83
C ILE A 114 -8.68 -0.95 -2.82
N PRO A 115 -10.01 -0.70 -2.90
CA PRO A 115 -11.01 -1.77 -2.94
C PRO A 115 -10.89 -2.66 -4.17
N LEU A 116 -10.99 -3.97 -3.95
CA LEU A 116 -11.00 -5.00 -5.00
C LEU A 116 -12.37 -5.69 -5.13
N ASP A 117 -13.34 -5.34 -4.27
CA ASP A 117 -14.64 -6.00 -4.17
C ASP A 117 -15.76 -5.38 -5.04
N GLY A 118 -15.43 -4.37 -5.84
CA GLY A 118 -16.40 -3.66 -6.69
C GLY A 118 -17.45 -2.82 -5.95
N ARG A 119 -17.35 -2.67 -4.62
CA ARG A 119 -18.31 -1.92 -3.80
C ARG A 119 -18.02 -0.41 -3.71
N GLY A 120 -17.18 0.11 -4.60
CA GLY A 120 -16.77 1.52 -4.63
C GLY A 120 -15.74 1.90 -3.54
N ALA A 121 -15.35 3.16 -3.51
CA ALA A 121 -14.32 3.68 -2.62
C ALA A 121 -14.66 3.51 -1.13
N LEU A 122 -13.63 3.38 -0.29
CA LEU A 122 -13.78 3.41 1.17
C LEU A 122 -14.14 4.83 1.61
N LYS A 123 -15.18 4.95 2.42
CA LYS A 123 -15.63 6.23 2.97
C LYS A 123 -14.96 6.47 4.33
N THR A 124 -13.65 6.70 4.33
CA THR A 124 -12.89 7.03 5.54
C THR A 124 -11.96 8.20 5.27
N ASP A 125 -11.82 9.07 6.25
CA ASP A 125 -10.87 10.18 6.30
C ASP A 125 -9.65 9.85 7.20
N ARG A 126 -9.64 8.67 7.83
CA ARG A 126 -8.60 8.23 8.75
C ARG A 126 -7.58 7.36 8.04
N TYR A 127 -6.33 7.79 8.12
CA TYR A 127 -5.18 7.08 7.55
C TYR A 127 -4.12 6.83 8.62
N ARG A 128 -3.34 5.77 8.45
CA ARG A 128 -2.17 5.49 9.31
C ARG A 128 -0.97 5.14 8.43
N PRO A 129 0.22 5.63 8.79
CA PRO A 129 1.45 5.22 8.12
C PRO A 129 1.60 3.69 8.16
N VAL A 130 2.09 3.12 7.05
CA VAL A 130 2.36 1.68 6.95
C VAL A 130 3.48 1.30 7.92
N GLU A 131 4.53 2.10 7.97
CA GLU A 131 5.61 1.90 8.92
C GLU A 131 5.29 2.56 10.26
N LYS A 132 5.29 1.74 11.29
CA LYS A 132 5.13 2.17 12.69
C LYS A 132 6.00 1.31 13.59
N PHE A 133 6.67 1.96 14.53
CA PHE A 133 7.41 1.25 15.57
C PHE A 133 6.48 0.34 16.37
N ALA A 134 6.85 -0.95 16.45
CA ALA A 134 6.15 -1.90 17.30
C ALA A 134 6.36 -1.56 18.77
N PRO A 135 5.36 -1.79 19.65
CA PRO A 135 5.53 -1.60 21.07
C PRO A 135 6.63 -2.53 21.61
N ALA A 136 7.46 -2.00 22.51
CA ALA A 136 8.51 -2.76 23.18
C ALA A 136 7.92 -3.94 23.98
N VAL A 137 8.76 -4.93 24.30
CA VAL A 137 8.33 -6.14 25.03
C VAL A 137 7.68 -5.78 26.36
N THR A 138 8.21 -4.79 27.06
CA THR A 138 7.70 -4.30 28.35
C THR A 138 6.34 -3.59 28.25
N ALA A 139 5.98 -3.10 27.07
CA ALA A 139 4.69 -2.42 26.83
C ALA A 139 3.58 -3.38 26.37
N ARG A 140 3.89 -4.66 26.23
CA ARG A 140 2.91 -5.68 25.78
C ARG A 140 2.26 -6.34 26.98
N ALA A 141 0.92 -6.46 26.96
CA ALA A 141 0.22 -7.25 27.95
C ALA A 141 0.53 -8.75 27.78
N PRO A 142 0.60 -9.53 28.89
CA PRO A 142 0.74 -10.97 28.80
C PRO A 142 -0.47 -11.62 28.12
N VAL A 143 -0.22 -12.74 27.44
CA VAL A 143 -1.28 -13.54 26.82
C VAL A 143 -2.03 -14.31 27.89
N GLY A 144 -3.26 -13.88 28.20
CA GLY A 144 -4.07 -14.48 29.27
C GLY A 144 -5.46 -14.96 28.84
N ARG A 145 -5.83 -14.82 27.58
CA ARG A 145 -7.15 -15.22 27.06
C ARG A 145 -6.99 -16.18 25.89
N PRO A 146 -7.65 -17.37 25.89
CA PRO A 146 -7.62 -18.27 24.76
C PRO A 146 -8.38 -17.69 23.57
N LEU A 147 -7.92 -18.04 22.37
CA LEU A 147 -8.63 -17.89 21.11
C LEU A 147 -9.26 -19.24 20.78
N GLN A 148 -10.58 -19.31 20.76
CA GLN A 148 -11.28 -20.52 20.38
C GLN A 148 -11.29 -20.63 18.86
N THR A 149 -10.52 -21.57 18.32
CA THR A 149 -10.43 -21.80 16.87
C THR A 149 -11.58 -22.63 16.33
N GLY A 150 -12.31 -23.35 17.21
CA GLY A 150 -13.33 -24.32 16.87
C GLY A 150 -12.77 -25.66 16.37
N ILE A 151 -11.47 -25.80 16.30
CA ILE A 151 -10.78 -27.04 15.91
C ILE A 151 -10.41 -27.78 17.20
N LYS A 152 -11.13 -28.88 17.50
CA LYS A 152 -10.99 -29.61 18.76
C LYS A 152 -9.55 -29.98 19.11
N ALA A 153 -8.77 -30.42 18.13
CA ALA A 153 -7.36 -30.79 18.33
C ALA A 153 -6.49 -29.59 18.72
N VAL A 154 -6.75 -28.43 18.14
CA VAL A 154 -6.01 -27.21 18.45
C VAL A 154 -6.42 -26.69 19.84
N ASP A 155 -7.72 -26.54 20.06
CA ASP A 155 -8.24 -25.92 21.29
C ASP A 155 -7.98 -26.77 22.54
N ALA A 156 -7.92 -28.13 22.40
CA ALA A 156 -7.68 -29.03 23.49
C ALA A 156 -6.21 -29.33 23.76
N LEU A 157 -5.38 -29.45 22.72
CA LEU A 157 -3.99 -29.93 22.85
C LEU A 157 -2.94 -28.85 22.68
N VAL A 158 -3.21 -27.83 21.86
CA VAL A 158 -2.26 -26.75 21.53
C VAL A 158 -3.02 -25.41 21.51
N PRO A 159 -3.61 -24.99 22.63
CA PRO A 159 -4.48 -23.81 22.66
C PRO A 159 -3.70 -22.56 22.26
N ILE A 160 -4.35 -21.71 21.46
CA ILE A 160 -3.81 -20.45 20.99
C ILE A 160 -4.34 -19.32 21.85
N GLY A 161 -3.48 -18.43 22.30
CA GLY A 161 -3.88 -17.26 23.07
C GLY A 161 -4.07 -16.01 22.21
N ARG A 162 -4.98 -15.15 22.62
CA ARG A 162 -5.18 -13.83 21.97
C ARG A 162 -3.93 -12.97 22.14
N GLY A 163 -3.30 -12.59 21.03
CA GLY A 163 -2.00 -11.90 20.99
C GLY A 163 -0.81 -12.81 20.74
N GLN A 164 -1.04 -14.14 20.68
CA GLN A 164 0.00 -15.11 20.34
C GLN A 164 0.32 -15.05 18.83
N ARG A 165 1.59 -15.29 18.48
CA ARG A 165 2.03 -15.55 17.11
C ARG A 165 2.14 -17.05 16.91
N GLN A 166 1.39 -17.59 15.94
CA GLN A 166 1.34 -19.00 15.63
C GLN A 166 1.80 -19.27 14.21
N LEU A 167 2.66 -20.28 14.03
CA LEU A 167 3.06 -20.77 12.72
C LEU A 167 2.29 -22.03 12.35
N ILE A 168 1.74 -22.07 11.12
CA ILE A 168 1.12 -23.26 10.53
C ILE A 168 2.00 -23.71 9.37
N LEU A 169 2.72 -24.81 9.54
CA LEU A 169 3.66 -25.36 8.57
C LEU A 169 3.13 -26.67 8.00
N GLY A 170 3.44 -26.94 6.75
CA GLY A 170 3.10 -28.19 6.05
C GLY A 170 3.30 -28.07 4.54
N ASP A 171 3.24 -29.20 3.85
CA ASP A 171 3.37 -29.29 2.40
C ASP A 171 2.19 -28.65 1.65
N ARG A 172 2.25 -28.62 0.33
CA ARG A 172 1.16 -28.13 -0.49
C ARG A 172 -0.09 -28.97 -0.27
N GLN A 173 -1.25 -28.29 -0.20
CA GLN A 173 -2.59 -28.93 -0.08
C GLN A 173 -2.83 -29.73 1.21
N THR A 174 -2.07 -29.51 2.28
CA THR A 174 -2.23 -30.19 3.57
C THR A 174 -3.27 -29.53 4.50
N GLY A 175 -4.03 -28.54 4.02
CA GLY A 175 -5.10 -27.91 4.80
C GLY A 175 -4.70 -26.68 5.62
N LYS A 176 -3.49 -26.11 5.45
CA LYS A 176 -3.04 -24.90 6.19
C LYS A 176 -4.06 -23.76 6.13
N THR A 177 -4.52 -23.43 4.92
CA THR A 177 -5.51 -22.37 4.72
C THR A 177 -6.87 -22.72 5.31
N ALA A 178 -7.26 -24.01 5.29
CA ALA A 178 -8.51 -24.47 5.90
C ALA A 178 -8.52 -24.19 7.41
N ILE A 179 -7.42 -24.47 8.12
CA ILE A 179 -7.28 -24.16 9.55
C ILE A 179 -7.49 -22.67 9.81
N ALA A 180 -6.86 -21.80 8.99
CA ALA A 180 -7.01 -20.36 9.15
C ALA A 180 -8.43 -19.86 8.86
N VAL A 181 -9.07 -20.37 7.80
CA VAL A 181 -10.45 -20.02 7.44
C VAL A 181 -11.43 -20.52 8.50
N ASP A 182 -11.31 -21.78 8.96
CA ASP A 182 -12.16 -22.32 10.00
C ASP A 182 -12.04 -21.54 11.31
N ALA A 183 -10.82 -21.10 11.68
CA ALA A 183 -10.62 -20.23 12.82
C ALA A 183 -11.33 -18.87 12.66
N ILE A 184 -11.37 -18.29 11.46
CA ILE A 184 -12.12 -17.06 11.18
C ILE A 184 -13.62 -17.31 11.31
N LEU A 185 -14.14 -18.39 10.72
CA LEU A 185 -15.57 -18.75 10.79
C LEU A 185 -16.05 -18.87 12.24
N ASN A 186 -15.23 -19.42 13.11
CA ASN A 186 -15.54 -19.60 14.53
C ASN A 186 -15.43 -18.30 15.38
N GLN A 187 -15.04 -17.16 14.79
CA GLN A 187 -15.05 -15.88 15.51
C GLN A 187 -16.39 -15.14 15.41
N ARG A 188 -17.41 -15.70 14.75
CA ARG A 188 -18.75 -15.13 14.73
C ARG A 188 -19.22 -14.86 16.17
N ASP A 189 -19.75 -13.68 16.43
CA ASP A 189 -20.29 -13.24 17.73
C ASP A 189 -19.27 -13.20 18.90
N GLN A 190 -17.98 -13.41 18.62
CA GLN A 190 -16.92 -13.34 19.64
C GLN A 190 -16.35 -11.93 19.85
N GLY A 191 -16.85 -10.92 19.14
CA GLY A 191 -16.33 -9.55 19.18
C GLY A 191 -14.89 -9.44 18.66
N VAL A 192 -14.47 -10.37 17.78
CA VAL A 192 -13.14 -10.40 17.16
C VAL A 192 -13.24 -9.96 15.72
N ILE A 193 -12.46 -8.98 15.34
CA ILE A 193 -12.28 -8.60 13.94
C ILE A 193 -11.16 -9.46 13.36
N CYS A 194 -11.44 -10.17 12.29
CA CYS A 194 -10.49 -11.00 11.58
C CYS A 194 -9.88 -10.23 10.41
N VAL A 195 -8.59 -10.45 10.15
CA VAL A 195 -7.92 -9.92 8.97
C VAL A 195 -7.25 -11.07 8.23
N TYR A 196 -7.73 -11.37 7.03
CA TYR A 196 -7.12 -12.37 6.16
C TYR A 196 -6.19 -11.68 5.17
N VAL A 197 -4.90 -11.99 5.23
CA VAL A 197 -3.89 -11.41 4.34
C VAL A 197 -3.39 -12.48 3.37
N ALA A 198 -3.62 -12.28 2.08
CA ALA A 198 -3.17 -13.16 1.00
C ALA A 198 -2.00 -12.52 0.25
N ILE A 199 -0.81 -13.10 0.35
CA ILE A 199 0.41 -12.60 -0.30
C ILE A 199 0.91 -13.63 -1.31
N GLY A 200 1.10 -13.21 -2.57
CA GLY A 200 1.66 -14.03 -3.65
C GLY A 200 0.78 -15.22 -4.05
N GLN A 201 -0.49 -15.23 -3.66
CA GLN A 201 -1.43 -16.30 -4.01
C GLN A 201 -2.06 -16.03 -5.38
N LYS A 202 -2.50 -17.12 -6.05
CA LYS A 202 -3.29 -16.97 -7.28
C LYS A 202 -4.63 -16.29 -6.97
N ALA A 203 -5.05 -15.36 -7.82
CA ALA A 203 -6.33 -14.65 -7.66
C ALA A 203 -7.53 -15.61 -7.49
N SER A 204 -7.55 -16.73 -8.21
CA SER A 204 -8.59 -17.76 -8.08
C SER A 204 -8.60 -18.46 -6.72
N THR A 205 -7.47 -18.55 -6.02
CA THR A 205 -7.38 -19.09 -4.66
C THR A 205 -7.95 -18.10 -3.65
N VAL A 206 -7.58 -16.83 -3.79
CA VAL A 206 -8.11 -15.75 -2.96
C VAL A 206 -9.62 -15.63 -3.14
N ALA A 207 -10.10 -15.64 -4.38
CA ALA A 207 -11.53 -15.59 -4.68
C ALA A 207 -12.32 -16.74 -4.00
N ARG A 208 -11.79 -17.97 -3.98
CA ARG A 208 -12.43 -19.10 -3.27
C ARG A 208 -12.51 -18.89 -1.77
N VAL A 209 -11.47 -18.29 -1.16
CA VAL A 209 -11.50 -17.96 0.28
C VAL A 209 -12.56 -16.89 0.55
N ILE A 210 -12.59 -15.83 -0.26
CA ILE A 210 -13.60 -14.77 -0.15
C ILE A 210 -15.01 -15.35 -0.28
N GLN A 211 -15.24 -16.20 -1.28
CA GLN A 211 -16.53 -16.87 -1.48
C GLN A 211 -16.92 -17.71 -0.26
N ARG A 212 -15.99 -18.50 0.27
CA ARG A 212 -16.25 -19.31 1.49
C ARG A 212 -16.60 -18.45 2.69
N LEU A 213 -15.89 -17.33 2.92
CA LEU A 213 -16.19 -16.38 3.99
C LEU A 213 -17.54 -15.68 3.78
N SER A 214 -17.91 -15.43 2.53
CA SER A 214 -19.21 -14.83 2.17
C SER A 214 -20.36 -15.81 2.40
N ASP A 215 -20.24 -17.05 1.94
CA ASP A 215 -21.26 -18.09 2.06
C ASP A 215 -21.61 -18.41 3.52
N GLU A 216 -20.66 -18.23 4.42
CA GLU A 216 -20.79 -18.45 5.86
C GLU A 216 -21.01 -17.14 6.66
N ASP A 217 -21.34 -16.02 6.01
CA ASP A 217 -21.53 -14.70 6.62
C ASP A 217 -20.34 -14.17 7.44
N ALA A 218 -19.15 -14.75 7.27
CA ALA A 218 -17.97 -14.38 8.04
C ALA A 218 -17.31 -13.08 7.56
N LEU A 219 -17.65 -12.60 6.38
CA LEU A 219 -17.20 -11.27 5.92
C LEU A 219 -17.69 -10.16 6.85
N ALA A 220 -18.82 -10.33 7.54
CA ALA A 220 -19.36 -9.33 8.46
C ALA A 220 -18.41 -8.94 9.60
N HIS A 221 -17.42 -9.78 9.91
CA HIS A 221 -16.37 -9.50 10.91
C HIS A 221 -14.96 -9.67 10.37
N THR A 222 -14.78 -9.72 9.03
CA THR A 222 -13.50 -10.00 8.39
C THR A 222 -13.13 -8.90 7.41
N VAL A 223 -11.84 -8.52 7.41
CA VAL A 223 -11.20 -7.71 6.36
C VAL A 223 -10.31 -8.64 5.54
N VAL A 224 -10.38 -8.55 4.22
CA VAL A 224 -9.48 -9.30 3.33
C VAL A 224 -8.51 -8.33 2.66
N ILE A 225 -7.20 -8.59 2.81
CA ILE A 225 -6.15 -7.83 2.13
C ILE A 225 -5.47 -8.78 1.15
N ALA A 226 -5.48 -8.44 -0.13
CA ALA A 226 -4.94 -9.30 -1.17
C ALA A 226 -3.86 -8.60 -1.98
N ALA A 227 -2.67 -9.24 -2.03
CA ALA A 227 -1.62 -8.99 -3.00
C ALA A 227 -1.42 -10.28 -3.78
N THR A 228 -1.99 -10.36 -4.98
CA THR A 228 -1.96 -11.57 -5.77
C THR A 228 -0.62 -11.75 -6.49
N ALA A 229 -0.33 -12.97 -6.96
CA ALA A 229 0.92 -13.25 -7.69
C ALA A 229 1.04 -12.50 -9.04
N ALA A 230 -0.03 -11.88 -9.52
CA ALA A 230 -0.04 -11.08 -10.74
C ALA A 230 0.26 -9.59 -10.48
N GLU A 231 0.22 -9.15 -9.24
CA GLU A 231 0.52 -7.78 -8.86
C GLU A 231 2.02 -7.56 -8.65
N PRO A 232 2.50 -6.31 -8.76
CA PRO A 232 3.90 -5.97 -8.51
C PRO A 232 4.38 -6.45 -7.15
N ALA A 233 5.62 -6.97 -7.10
CA ALA A 233 6.21 -7.50 -5.87
C ALA A 233 6.40 -6.44 -4.77
N ALA A 234 6.32 -5.17 -5.14
CA ALA A 234 6.45 -4.04 -4.22
C ALA A 234 5.16 -3.70 -3.46
N LEU A 235 4.03 -4.22 -3.91
CA LEU A 235 2.75 -4.13 -3.23
C LEU A 235 2.66 -5.19 -2.14
#